data_6dd1290f70cee0d789e5ed9db2cf4fc5
#
_entry.id   6dd1290f70cee0d789e5ed9db2cf4fc5
#
_cell.length_a   1.000
_cell.length_b   1.000
_cell.length_c   1.000
_cell.angle_alpha   90.00
_cell.angle_beta   90.00
_cell.angle_gamma   90.00
#
_symmetry.space_group_name_H-M   'P 1'
#
loop_
_entity.id
_entity.type
_entity.pdbx_description
1 polymer ?
#
loop_
_entity_poly.entity_id
_entity_poly.type
_entity_poly.pdbx_seq_one_letter_code
_entity_poly.pdbx_strand_id
1 'polypeptide(L)'
;MHTLLHSMQEKYVVFTGRPNAGKSSLIKELSGLNITIGKHAGTTRKVSKYPLSDGLVLVDLPGLGKMVGVSKRFENRVNDEIIEFLESNAQDIILAVAVFDISTFLEVTWRLEKKGFMSVDVEMVRFLMDILGEFPVVVANKIDKEKKSEIAANLNEFLNRISSGQPSIVRDHVFTTSLKTGKGVGELKNAIHTKLVAKGYRTPFKVKRQQ
;
A
#
# COMPACT_ATOMS: atom_id res chain seq x y z
N MET A 1 36.85 -9.90 -23.89
CA MET A 1 35.74 -8.92 -23.84
C MET A 1 34.79 -9.33 -22.69
N HIS A 2 35.03 -8.79 -21.49
CA HIS A 2 34.09 -8.99 -20.36
C HIS A 2 32.95 -8.00 -20.50
N THR A 3 31.81 -8.46 -20.94
CA THR A 3 30.57 -7.70 -20.89
C THR A 3 30.20 -7.54 -19.41
N LEU A 4 30.47 -6.36 -18.85
CA LEU A 4 29.95 -5.95 -17.55
C LEU A 4 28.42 -5.95 -17.65
N LEU A 5 27.79 -7.03 -17.23
CA LEU A 5 26.38 -7.05 -16.88
C LEU A 5 26.24 -6.08 -15.71
N HIS A 6 25.92 -4.82 -16.00
CA HIS A 6 25.38 -3.91 -15.00
C HIS A 6 24.11 -4.59 -14.48
N SER A 7 24.17 -5.18 -13.29
CA SER A 7 22.98 -5.57 -12.57
C SER A 7 22.19 -4.28 -12.36
N MET A 8 21.08 -4.15 -13.09
CA MET A 8 20.20 -3.01 -12.89
C MET A 8 19.78 -3.03 -11.43
N GLN A 9 20.08 -1.95 -10.70
CA GLN A 9 19.70 -1.81 -9.30
C GLN A 9 18.18 -1.96 -9.20
N GLU A 10 17.71 -2.86 -8.34
CA GLU A 10 16.29 -3.04 -8.11
C GLU A 10 15.66 -1.76 -7.60
N LYS A 11 14.49 -1.40 -8.14
CA LYS A 11 13.66 -0.32 -7.65
C LYS A 11 12.30 -0.85 -7.22
N TYR A 12 11.82 -0.35 -6.10
CA TYR A 12 10.68 -0.92 -5.41
C TYR A 12 9.42 -0.08 -5.56
N VAL A 13 8.31 -0.76 -5.85
CA VAL A 13 6.95 -0.27 -5.62
C VAL A 13 6.41 -1.01 -4.41
N VAL A 14 6.31 -0.34 -3.27
CA VAL A 14 5.92 -0.99 -2.01
C VAL A 14 4.44 -0.83 -1.74
N PHE A 15 3.81 -1.92 -1.27
CA PHE A 15 2.41 -1.95 -0.85
C PHE A 15 2.36 -2.21 0.65
N THR A 16 1.79 -1.26 1.39
CA THR A 16 1.67 -1.33 2.85
C THR A 16 0.24 -1.05 3.31
N GLY A 17 -0.04 -1.27 4.59
CA GLY A 17 -1.34 -1.07 5.22
C GLY A 17 -1.72 -2.22 6.14
N ARG A 18 -2.85 -2.09 6.83
CA ARG A 18 -3.31 -3.09 7.81
C ARG A 18 -3.55 -4.48 7.20
N PRO A 19 -3.59 -5.56 8.01
CA PRO A 19 -4.03 -6.87 7.56
C PRO A 19 -5.43 -6.80 6.89
N ASN A 20 -5.62 -7.56 5.81
CA ASN A 20 -6.87 -7.62 5.03
C ASN A 20 -7.33 -6.32 4.36
N ALA A 21 -6.51 -5.30 4.26
CA ALA A 21 -6.84 -4.07 3.53
C ALA A 21 -7.00 -4.30 2.01
N GLY A 22 -6.36 -5.36 1.47
CA GLY A 22 -6.44 -5.73 0.05
C GLY A 22 -5.13 -5.55 -0.72
N LYS A 23 -3.98 -5.43 -0.05
CA LYS A 23 -2.65 -5.24 -0.68
C LYS A 23 -2.32 -6.28 -1.74
N SER A 24 -2.25 -7.55 -1.36
CA SER A 24 -1.93 -8.66 -2.30
C SER A 24 -2.96 -8.79 -3.43
N SER A 25 -4.25 -8.50 -3.14
CA SER A 25 -5.29 -8.46 -4.18
C SER A 25 -5.07 -7.33 -5.16
N LEU A 26 -4.64 -6.15 -4.67
CA LEU A 26 -4.32 -5.01 -5.52
C LEU A 26 -3.09 -5.30 -6.39
N ILE A 27 -2.03 -5.89 -5.83
CA ILE A 27 -0.83 -6.27 -6.58
C ILE A 27 -1.21 -7.26 -7.71
N LYS A 28 -2.02 -8.27 -7.41
CA LYS A 28 -2.53 -9.21 -8.42
C LYS A 28 -3.28 -8.50 -9.53
N GLU A 29 -4.17 -7.58 -9.19
CA GLU A 29 -4.98 -6.82 -10.15
C GLU A 29 -4.14 -5.91 -11.04
N LEU A 30 -3.13 -5.25 -10.47
CA LEU A 30 -2.23 -4.35 -11.20
C LEU A 30 -1.28 -5.10 -12.14
N SER A 31 -0.70 -6.20 -11.67
CA SER A 31 0.39 -6.90 -12.36
C SER A 31 -0.07 -8.08 -13.22
N GLY A 32 -1.25 -8.63 -12.95
CA GLY A 32 -1.72 -9.88 -13.56
C GLY A 32 -0.95 -11.12 -13.06
N LEU A 33 -0.05 -10.98 -12.07
CA LEU A 33 0.69 -12.09 -11.51
C LEU A 33 -0.23 -13.06 -10.76
N ASN A 34 0.10 -14.35 -10.81
CA ASN A 34 -0.61 -15.36 -10.03
C ASN A 34 -0.11 -15.36 -8.58
N ILE A 35 -0.64 -14.42 -7.79
CA ILE A 35 -0.29 -14.25 -6.38
C ILE A 35 -1.28 -15.03 -5.53
N THR A 36 -0.78 -15.83 -4.60
CA THR A 36 -1.61 -16.54 -3.62
C THR A 36 -2.15 -15.53 -2.60
N ILE A 37 -3.45 -15.29 -2.67
CA ILE A 37 -4.14 -14.42 -1.72
C ILE A 37 -4.67 -15.29 -0.59
N GLY A 38 -4.19 -15.06 0.63
CA GLY A 38 -4.69 -15.78 1.78
C GLY A 38 -6.08 -15.36 2.20
N LYS A 39 -6.90 -16.35 2.57
CA LYS A 39 -8.29 -16.13 3.04
C LYS A 39 -8.39 -15.61 4.47
N HIS A 40 -7.32 -15.70 5.25
CA HIS A 40 -7.30 -15.31 6.67
C HIS A 40 -6.47 -14.06 6.92
N ALA A 41 -6.80 -13.32 7.99
CA ALA A 41 -6.06 -12.14 8.42
C ALA A 41 -4.59 -12.50 8.74
N GLY A 42 -3.62 -11.72 8.20
CA GLY A 42 -2.20 -11.95 8.45
C GLY A 42 -1.58 -13.09 7.64
N THR A 43 -2.10 -13.38 6.44
CA THR A 43 -1.55 -14.43 5.56
C THR A 43 -0.17 -14.04 5.04
N THR A 44 0.05 -12.77 4.67
CA THR A 44 1.37 -12.25 4.34
C THR A 44 2.11 -12.00 5.64
N ARG A 45 2.99 -12.94 6.02
CA ARG A 45 3.76 -12.91 7.28
C ARG A 45 5.20 -12.46 7.09
N LYS A 46 5.63 -12.30 5.84
CA LYS A 46 6.98 -11.88 5.44
C LYS A 46 6.88 -10.95 4.25
N VAL A 47 7.88 -10.10 4.07
CA VAL A 47 8.06 -9.31 2.86
C VAL A 47 8.11 -10.23 1.64
N SER A 48 7.23 -9.98 0.67
CA SER A 48 7.19 -10.75 -0.58
C SER A 48 7.56 -9.84 -1.76
N LYS A 49 8.53 -10.27 -2.56
CA LYS A 49 9.03 -9.53 -3.72
C LYS A 49 8.57 -10.20 -5.00
N TYR A 50 8.07 -9.41 -5.94
CA TYR A 50 7.60 -9.86 -7.26
C TYR A 50 8.33 -9.08 -8.34
N PRO A 51 9.43 -9.63 -8.91
CA PRO A 51 10.20 -8.97 -9.97
C PRO A 51 9.36 -8.79 -11.24
N LEU A 52 9.45 -7.59 -11.81
CA LEU A 52 8.89 -7.23 -13.12
C LEU A 52 10.02 -7.00 -14.13
N SER A 53 9.71 -6.36 -15.28
CA SER A 53 10.71 -5.93 -16.24
C SER A 53 11.52 -4.74 -15.71
N ASP A 54 12.68 -4.50 -16.31
CA ASP A 54 13.49 -3.29 -16.16
C ASP A 54 13.96 -3.00 -14.72
N GLY A 55 14.20 -4.05 -13.91
CA GLY A 55 14.63 -3.93 -12.52
C GLY A 55 13.56 -3.45 -11.55
N LEU A 56 12.30 -3.32 -12.00
CA LEU A 56 11.18 -2.97 -11.14
C LEU A 56 10.72 -4.19 -10.34
N VAL A 57 10.47 -4.00 -9.04
CA VAL A 57 10.02 -5.05 -8.13
C VAL A 57 8.80 -4.54 -7.36
N LEU A 58 7.69 -5.29 -7.42
CA LEU A 58 6.57 -5.05 -6.50
C LEU A 58 6.87 -5.73 -5.17
N VAL A 59 6.63 -5.02 -4.08
CA VAL A 59 6.88 -5.50 -2.72
C VAL A 59 5.59 -5.50 -1.93
N ASP A 60 5.11 -6.70 -1.57
CA ASP A 60 3.96 -6.86 -0.66
C ASP A 60 4.48 -6.96 0.77
N LEU A 61 4.27 -5.92 1.54
CA LEU A 61 4.63 -5.89 2.96
C LEU A 61 3.55 -6.60 3.79
N PRO A 62 3.94 -7.28 4.88
CA PRO A 62 2.99 -7.79 5.87
C PRO A 62 2.01 -6.71 6.32
N GLY A 63 0.87 -7.12 6.87
CA GLY A 63 -0.08 -6.14 7.41
C GLY A 63 0.45 -5.50 8.69
N LEU A 64 0.59 -4.17 8.70
CA LEU A 64 1.00 -3.40 9.87
C LEU A 64 -0.13 -3.31 10.90
N GLY A 65 0.20 -3.44 12.19
CA GLY A 65 -0.71 -3.30 13.31
C GLY A 65 -1.18 -4.66 13.85
N LYS A 66 -2.32 -4.65 14.54
CA LYS A 66 -2.81 -5.83 15.27
C LYS A 66 -3.14 -6.99 14.34
N MET A 67 -2.58 -8.16 14.64
CA MET A 67 -2.82 -9.42 13.93
C MET A 67 -3.65 -10.38 14.80
N VAL A 68 -4.68 -10.99 14.21
CA VAL A 68 -5.53 -11.97 14.90
C VAL A 68 -4.85 -13.34 14.92
N GLY A 69 -4.87 -14.01 16.07
CA GLY A 69 -4.37 -15.38 16.21
C GLY A 69 -2.85 -15.51 16.30
N VAL A 70 -2.14 -14.42 16.59
CA VAL A 70 -0.68 -14.44 16.81
C VAL A 70 -0.31 -13.81 18.17
N SER A 71 0.87 -14.15 18.70
CA SER A 71 1.37 -13.55 19.92
C SER A 71 1.78 -12.09 19.70
N LYS A 72 1.71 -11.26 20.76
CA LYS A 72 2.16 -9.86 20.73
C LYS A 72 3.64 -9.72 20.33
N ARG A 73 4.48 -10.66 20.76
CA ARG A 73 5.90 -10.70 20.39
C ARG A 73 6.08 -10.91 18.87
N PHE A 74 5.26 -11.76 18.26
CA PHE A 74 5.30 -11.96 16.80
C PHE A 74 4.82 -10.73 16.04
N GLU A 75 3.71 -10.12 16.50
CA GLU A 75 3.15 -8.89 15.91
C GLU A 75 4.18 -7.75 15.93
N ASN A 76 4.84 -7.50 17.06
CA ASN A 76 5.89 -6.48 17.18
C ASN A 76 7.03 -6.76 16.20
N ARG A 77 7.55 -7.99 16.14
CA ARG A 77 8.63 -8.34 15.21
C ARG A 77 8.27 -8.05 13.75
N VAL A 78 7.05 -8.40 13.32
CA VAL A 78 6.60 -8.13 11.96
C VAL A 78 6.49 -6.62 11.70
N ASN A 79 6.03 -5.85 12.68
CA ASN A 79 5.96 -4.39 12.56
C ASN A 79 7.38 -3.79 12.45
N ASP A 80 8.33 -4.26 13.27
CA ASP A 80 9.73 -3.83 13.23
C ASP A 80 10.37 -4.16 11.86
N GLU A 81 10.15 -5.37 11.33
CA GLU A 81 10.62 -5.80 10.00
C GLU A 81 10.08 -4.90 8.87
N ILE A 82 8.83 -4.43 8.98
CA ILE A 82 8.23 -3.51 7.99
C ILE A 82 8.94 -2.15 8.01
N ILE A 83 9.12 -1.59 9.20
CA ILE A 83 9.77 -0.28 9.38
C ILE A 83 11.23 -0.35 8.91
N GLU A 84 11.97 -1.37 9.35
CA GLU A 84 13.36 -1.59 8.93
C GLU A 84 13.48 -1.73 7.40
N PHE A 85 12.57 -2.48 6.77
CA PHE A 85 12.56 -2.61 5.32
C PHE A 85 12.37 -1.26 4.63
N LEU A 86 11.40 -0.45 5.09
CA LEU A 86 11.09 0.84 4.50
C LEU A 86 12.24 1.84 4.66
N GLU A 87 12.83 1.93 5.84
CA GLU A 87 13.96 2.82 6.13
C GLU A 87 15.23 2.41 5.35
N SER A 88 15.58 1.13 5.39
CA SER A 88 16.79 0.62 4.74
C SER A 88 16.74 0.69 3.21
N ASN A 89 15.55 0.73 2.61
CA ASN A 89 15.38 0.77 1.16
C ASN A 89 14.77 2.09 0.66
N ALA A 90 14.70 3.14 1.49
CA ALA A 90 14.02 4.39 1.15
C ALA A 90 14.48 4.99 -0.19
N GLN A 91 15.79 4.93 -0.49
CA GLN A 91 16.37 5.44 -1.75
C GLN A 91 16.02 4.60 -2.98
N ASP A 92 15.62 3.36 -2.79
CA ASP A 92 15.25 2.44 -3.86
C ASP A 92 13.73 2.30 -4.03
N ILE A 93 12.96 2.83 -3.09
CA ILE A 93 11.50 2.91 -3.18
C ILE A 93 11.13 4.10 -4.07
N ILE A 94 10.65 3.80 -5.27
CA ILE A 94 10.22 4.81 -6.24
C ILE A 94 8.74 5.14 -6.16
N LEU A 95 7.95 4.30 -5.50
CA LEU A 95 6.53 4.54 -5.26
C LEU A 95 6.06 3.73 -4.05
N ALA A 96 5.37 4.39 -3.14
CA ALA A 96 4.65 3.72 -2.06
C ALA A 96 3.14 3.77 -2.30
N VAL A 97 2.47 2.66 -2.02
CA VAL A 97 1.02 2.50 -2.11
C VAL A 97 0.49 2.06 -0.74
N ALA A 98 -0.18 2.96 -0.05
CA ALA A 98 -0.83 2.69 1.24
C ALA A 98 -2.28 2.24 1.02
N VAL A 99 -2.61 1.01 1.40
CA VAL A 99 -3.95 0.42 1.19
C VAL A 99 -4.65 0.24 2.53
N PHE A 100 -5.86 0.77 2.66
CA PHE A 100 -6.65 0.61 3.87
C PHE A 100 -8.14 0.33 3.60
N ASP A 101 -8.80 -0.26 4.59
CA ASP A 101 -10.24 -0.54 4.56
C ASP A 101 -11.00 0.70 4.99
N ILE A 102 -11.55 1.46 4.02
CA ILE A 102 -12.26 2.70 4.30
C ILE A 102 -13.58 2.46 5.04
N SER A 103 -14.19 1.30 4.86
CA SER A 103 -15.50 1.00 5.46
C SER A 103 -15.50 1.01 6.98
N THR A 104 -14.34 0.74 7.60
CA THR A 104 -14.21 0.65 9.06
C THR A 104 -13.32 1.76 9.65
N PHE A 105 -12.98 2.80 8.87
CA PHE A 105 -11.98 3.77 9.29
C PHE A 105 -12.35 4.52 10.57
N LEU A 106 -13.53 5.15 10.63
CA LEU A 106 -13.99 5.90 11.81
C LEU A 106 -14.12 5.01 13.03
N GLU A 107 -14.73 3.82 12.89
CA GLU A 107 -14.91 2.87 14.00
C GLU A 107 -13.57 2.46 14.61
N VAL A 108 -12.61 2.07 13.76
CA VAL A 108 -11.29 1.62 14.21
C VAL A 108 -10.50 2.76 14.82
N THR A 109 -10.52 3.93 14.19
CA THR A 109 -9.84 5.14 14.67
C THR A 109 -10.34 5.52 16.06
N TRP A 110 -11.65 5.64 16.23
CA TRP A 110 -12.28 5.99 17.51
C TRP A 110 -11.94 4.96 18.62
N ARG A 111 -11.94 3.67 18.30
CA ARG A 111 -11.56 2.61 19.23
C ARG A 111 -10.09 2.71 19.67
N LEU A 112 -9.20 3.14 18.77
CA LEU A 112 -7.78 3.35 19.07
C LEU A 112 -7.59 4.60 19.93
N GLU A 113 -8.24 5.71 19.58
CA GLU A 113 -8.16 6.99 20.31
C GLU A 113 -8.65 6.88 21.75
N LYS A 114 -9.71 6.11 22.01
CA LYS A 114 -10.16 5.79 23.38
C LYS A 114 -9.09 5.10 24.23
N LYS A 115 -8.10 4.50 23.59
CA LYS A 115 -6.96 3.83 24.25
C LYS A 115 -5.68 4.68 24.21
N GLY A 116 -5.75 5.93 23.75
CA GLY A 116 -4.62 6.83 23.61
C GLY A 116 -3.71 6.55 22.42
N PHE A 117 -4.19 5.79 21.40
CA PHE A 117 -3.43 5.48 20.20
C PHE A 117 -3.95 6.26 19.00
N MET A 118 -3.06 6.62 18.08
CA MET A 118 -3.46 7.17 16.78
C MET A 118 -3.92 6.08 15.81
N SER A 119 -4.53 6.50 14.70
CA SER A 119 -4.89 5.59 13.62
C SER A 119 -3.64 5.11 12.88
N VAL A 120 -3.43 3.79 12.84
CA VAL A 120 -2.31 3.15 12.12
C VAL A 120 -2.29 3.54 10.65
N ASP A 121 -3.46 3.73 10.01
CA ASP A 121 -3.56 4.12 8.59
C ASP A 121 -3.04 5.55 8.39
N VAL A 122 -3.30 6.47 9.32
CA VAL A 122 -2.81 7.85 9.28
C VAL A 122 -1.31 7.91 9.57
N GLU A 123 -0.86 7.20 10.62
CA GLU A 123 0.56 7.11 10.98
C GLU A 123 1.41 6.57 9.83
N MET A 124 0.94 5.51 9.15
CA MET A 124 1.65 4.91 8.03
C MET A 124 1.80 5.89 6.85
N VAL A 125 0.74 6.64 6.50
CA VAL A 125 0.83 7.64 5.42
C VAL A 125 1.85 8.72 5.77
N ARG A 126 1.82 9.25 7.00
CA ARG A 126 2.78 10.26 7.47
C ARG A 126 4.22 9.74 7.47
N PHE A 127 4.43 8.53 8.00
CA PHE A 127 5.74 7.87 8.00
C PHE A 127 6.30 7.70 6.57
N LEU A 128 5.47 7.26 5.61
CA LEU A 128 5.89 7.16 4.20
C LEU A 128 6.26 8.53 3.61
N MET A 129 5.51 9.58 3.93
CA MET A 129 5.85 10.95 3.51
C MET A 129 7.20 11.39 4.06
N ASP A 130 7.45 11.11 5.33
CA ASP A 130 8.69 11.50 6.02
C ASP A 130 9.92 10.81 5.41
N ILE A 131 9.84 9.50 5.13
CA ILE A 131 10.99 8.75 4.62
C ILE A 131 11.20 8.89 3.11
N LEU A 132 10.13 9.13 2.33
CA LEU A 132 10.22 9.21 0.86
C LEU A 132 10.30 10.66 0.34
N GLY A 133 9.95 11.65 1.16
CA GLY A 133 9.88 13.05 0.75
C GLY A 133 8.79 13.36 -0.27
N GLU A 134 7.90 12.39 -0.56
CA GLU A 134 6.76 12.56 -1.46
C GLU A 134 5.51 11.87 -0.91
N PHE A 135 4.33 12.34 -1.33
CA PHE A 135 3.06 11.77 -0.89
C PHE A 135 2.83 10.40 -1.53
N PRO A 136 2.54 9.32 -0.76
CA PRO A 136 2.25 8.01 -1.32
C PRO A 136 0.94 8.01 -2.10
N VAL A 137 0.76 7.02 -2.97
CA VAL A 137 -0.58 6.69 -3.49
C VAL A 137 -1.37 6.03 -2.36
N VAL A 138 -2.49 6.61 -2.03
CA VAL A 138 -3.37 6.11 -0.95
C VAL A 138 -4.61 5.47 -1.55
N VAL A 139 -4.89 4.22 -1.17
CA VAL A 139 -6.01 3.43 -1.68
C VAL A 139 -7.03 3.17 -0.57
N ALA A 140 -8.10 3.94 -0.59
CA ALA A 140 -9.27 3.76 0.25
C ALA A 140 -10.15 2.65 -0.35
N ASN A 141 -9.86 1.40 0.02
CA ASN A 141 -10.48 0.21 -0.55
C ASN A 141 -11.76 -0.18 0.19
N LYS A 142 -12.56 -1.08 -0.44
CA LYS A 142 -13.78 -1.68 0.08
C LYS A 142 -14.96 -0.70 0.22
N ILE A 143 -15.08 0.24 -0.70
CA ILE A 143 -16.23 1.17 -0.76
C ILE A 143 -17.58 0.47 -1.02
N ASP A 144 -17.57 -0.82 -1.31
CA ASP A 144 -18.76 -1.66 -1.52
C ASP A 144 -19.35 -2.19 -0.21
N LYS A 145 -18.69 -2.02 0.93
CA LYS A 145 -19.10 -2.61 2.20
C LYS A 145 -20.13 -1.79 2.97
N GLU A 146 -20.15 -0.49 2.74
CA GLU A 146 -21.02 0.43 3.48
C GLU A 146 -21.78 1.36 2.53
N LYS A 147 -22.76 2.09 3.07
CA LYS A 147 -23.50 3.09 2.31
C LYS A 147 -22.61 4.23 1.86
N LYS A 148 -22.98 4.86 0.74
CA LYS A 148 -22.19 5.99 0.18
C LYS A 148 -21.95 7.12 1.18
N SER A 149 -22.94 7.43 2.03
CA SER A 149 -22.82 8.46 3.07
C SER A 149 -21.78 8.13 4.13
N GLU A 150 -21.72 6.86 4.55
CA GLU A 150 -20.75 6.37 5.56
C GLU A 150 -19.33 6.34 4.97
N ILE A 151 -19.19 5.87 3.72
CA ILE A 151 -17.91 5.92 3.02
C ILE A 151 -17.43 7.37 2.86
N ALA A 152 -18.33 8.31 2.51
CA ALA A 152 -17.98 9.73 2.39
C ALA A 152 -17.53 10.34 3.73
N ALA A 153 -18.22 10.02 4.83
CA ALA A 153 -17.85 10.47 6.17
C ALA A 153 -16.47 9.92 6.58
N ASN A 154 -16.23 8.61 6.39
CA ASN A 154 -14.95 7.97 6.65
C ASN A 154 -13.82 8.61 5.84
N LEU A 155 -14.06 8.86 4.55
CA LEU A 155 -13.08 9.46 3.64
C LEU A 155 -12.75 10.91 4.02
N ASN A 156 -13.75 11.73 4.31
CA ASN A 156 -13.54 13.12 4.72
C ASN A 156 -12.71 13.20 6.01
N GLU A 157 -13.03 12.38 7.00
CA GLU A 157 -12.25 12.34 8.23
C GLU A 157 -10.82 11.87 8.00
N PHE A 158 -10.63 10.83 7.17
CA PHE A 158 -9.29 10.38 6.81
C PHE A 158 -8.48 11.49 6.13
N LEU A 159 -9.07 12.16 5.12
CA LEU A 159 -8.42 13.27 4.42
C LEU A 159 -8.04 14.41 5.37
N ASN A 160 -8.92 14.80 6.27
CA ASN A 160 -8.66 15.81 7.29
C ASN A 160 -7.44 15.44 8.16
N ARG A 161 -7.35 14.18 8.56
CA ARG A 161 -6.27 13.70 9.45
C ARG A 161 -4.92 13.64 8.74
N ILE A 162 -4.84 13.15 7.51
CA ILE A 162 -3.56 13.07 6.79
C ILE A 162 -3.06 14.42 6.29
N SER A 163 -3.95 15.41 6.14
CA SER A 163 -3.64 16.75 5.61
C SER A 163 -3.57 17.83 6.66
N SER A 164 -3.68 17.48 7.95
CA SER A 164 -3.77 18.46 9.05
C SER A 164 -4.86 19.52 8.82
N GLY A 165 -6.03 19.09 8.32
CA GLY A 165 -7.20 19.93 8.09
C GLY A 165 -7.26 20.63 6.73
N GLN A 166 -6.39 20.28 5.78
CA GLN A 166 -6.38 20.83 4.42
C GLN A 166 -6.59 19.73 3.34
N PRO A 167 -7.77 19.08 3.27
CA PRO A 167 -8.00 17.89 2.46
C PRO A 167 -7.78 18.08 0.96
N SER A 168 -7.89 19.30 0.43
CA SER A 168 -7.64 19.61 -0.98
C SER A 168 -6.21 19.29 -1.42
N ILE A 169 -5.23 19.45 -0.54
CA ILE A 169 -3.80 19.23 -0.84
C ILE A 169 -3.50 17.75 -1.14
N VAL A 170 -4.22 16.84 -0.49
CA VAL A 170 -3.95 15.41 -0.55
C VAL A 170 -4.95 14.64 -1.42
N ARG A 171 -6.02 15.29 -1.89
CA ARG A 171 -7.13 14.64 -2.57
C ARG A 171 -6.70 13.84 -3.79
N ASP A 172 -5.80 14.38 -4.61
CA ASP A 172 -5.32 13.76 -5.85
C ASP A 172 -4.43 12.54 -5.64
N HIS A 173 -4.03 12.31 -4.39
CA HIS A 173 -3.26 11.13 -4.00
C HIS A 173 -4.13 10.00 -3.45
N VAL A 174 -5.45 10.24 -3.23
CA VAL A 174 -6.35 9.29 -2.56
C VAL A 174 -7.38 8.74 -3.53
N PHE A 175 -7.33 7.45 -3.78
CA PHE A 175 -8.19 6.70 -4.70
C PHE A 175 -9.18 5.83 -3.94
N THR A 176 -10.47 5.98 -4.24
CA THR A 176 -11.51 5.15 -3.65
C THR A 176 -11.77 3.94 -4.54
N THR A 177 -11.66 2.73 -3.98
CA THR A 177 -11.76 1.49 -4.76
C THR A 177 -12.62 0.43 -4.10
N SER A 178 -13.13 -0.47 -4.92
CA SER A 178 -13.59 -1.79 -4.51
C SER A 178 -12.93 -2.83 -5.42
N LEU A 179 -11.94 -3.55 -4.91
CA LEU A 179 -11.32 -4.66 -5.61
C LEU A 179 -12.29 -5.84 -5.85
N LYS A 180 -13.40 -5.90 -5.09
CA LYS A 180 -14.45 -6.90 -5.27
C LYS A 180 -15.30 -6.61 -6.51
N THR A 181 -15.64 -5.34 -6.75
CA THR A 181 -16.54 -4.94 -7.84
C THR A 181 -15.81 -4.33 -9.04
N GLY A 182 -14.51 -4.07 -8.92
CA GLY A 182 -13.71 -3.38 -9.93
C GLY A 182 -13.85 -1.85 -9.93
N LYS A 183 -14.74 -1.28 -9.09
CA LYS A 183 -14.98 0.16 -9.07
C LYS A 183 -13.74 0.94 -8.63
N GLY A 184 -13.37 1.98 -9.39
CA GLY A 184 -12.22 2.86 -9.13
C GLY A 184 -10.86 2.21 -9.42
N VAL A 185 -10.80 0.92 -9.76
CA VAL A 185 -9.53 0.20 -9.98
C VAL A 185 -8.83 0.66 -11.26
N GLY A 186 -9.59 0.91 -12.32
CA GLY A 186 -9.02 1.42 -13.58
C GLY A 186 -8.36 2.79 -13.42
N GLU A 187 -8.99 3.69 -12.70
CA GLU A 187 -8.45 5.03 -12.39
C GLU A 187 -7.15 4.92 -11.57
N LEU A 188 -7.16 4.12 -10.51
CA LEU A 188 -5.97 3.84 -9.70
C LEU A 188 -4.84 3.25 -10.53
N LYS A 189 -5.14 2.25 -11.39
CA LYS A 189 -4.14 1.63 -12.27
C LYS A 189 -3.50 2.63 -13.21
N ASN A 190 -4.29 3.52 -13.82
CA ASN A 190 -3.79 4.57 -14.68
C ASN A 190 -2.91 5.56 -13.91
N ALA A 191 -3.31 5.97 -12.70
CA ALA A 191 -2.54 6.89 -11.87
C ALA A 191 -1.18 6.28 -11.48
N ILE A 192 -1.14 5.03 -11.03
CA ILE A 192 0.12 4.32 -10.71
C ILE A 192 0.98 4.18 -11.96
N HIS A 193 0.39 3.77 -13.09
CA HIS A 193 1.10 3.65 -14.37
C HIS A 193 1.74 4.99 -14.77
N THR A 194 0.98 6.08 -14.75
CA THR A 194 1.47 7.42 -15.10
C THR A 194 2.64 7.86 -14.20
N LYS A 195 2.55 7.62 -12.89
CA LYS A 195 3.64 7.92 -11.95
C LYS A 195 4.91 7.11 -12.26
N LEU A 196 4.77 5.82 -12.58
CA LEU A 196 5.91 4.97 -12.93
C LEU A 196 6.52 5.32 -14.28
N VAL A 197 5.70 5.67 -15.27
CA VAL A 197 6.18 6.18 -16.57
C VAL A 197 6.96 7.48 -16.40
N ALA A 198 6.50 8.40 -15.58
CA ALA A 198 7.21 9.64 -15.27
C ALA A 198 8.59 9.37 -14.59
N LYS A 199 8.73 8.24 -13.89
CA LYS A 199 10.00 7.77 -13.29
C LYS A 199 10.85 6.90 -14.24
N GLY A 200 10.48 6.80 -15.54
CA GLY A 200 11.25 6.12 -16.58
C GLY A 200 10.82 4.68 -16.92
N TYR A 201 9.80 4.13 -16.27
CA TYR A 201 9.31 2.76 -16.52
C TYR A 201 8.21 2.75 -17.56
N ARG A 202 8.55 2.57 -18.84
CA ARG A 202 7.57 2.67 -19.96
C ARG A 202 6.49 1.56 -19.94
N THR A 203 6.83 0.38 -19.43
CA THR A 203 5.90 -0.77 -19.36
C THR A 203 5.94 -1.41 -17.96
N PRO A 204 5.57 -0.67 -16.89
CA PRO A 204 5.89 -1.03 -15.52
C PRO A 204 5.29 -2.36 -15.04
N PHE A 205 4.19 -2.81 -15.66
CA PHE A 205 3.53 -4.07 -15.27
C PHE A 205 3.80 -5.24 -16.23
N LYS A 206 4.77 -5.09 -17.13
CA LYS A 206 5.15 -6.18 -18.02
C LYS A 206 5.97 -7.22 -17.24
N VAL A 207 5.45 -8.43 -17.10
CA VAL A 207 6.17 -9.55 -16.48
C VAL A 207 7.26 -10.02 -17.43
N LYS A 208 8.49 -10.25 -16.92
CA LYS A 208 9.52 -10.97 -17.68
C LYS A 208 8.97 -12.37 -18.02
N ARG A 209 8.88 -12.72 -19.29
CA ARG A 209 8.69 -14.12 -19.67
C ARG A 209 9.94 -14.86 -19.20
N GLN A 210 9.78 -15.85 -18.33
CA GLN A 210 10.86 -16.79 -18.01
C GLN A 210 11.17 -17.52 -19.33
N GLN A 211 12.41 -17.35 -19.81
CA GLN A 211 12.96 -18.15 -20.91
C GLN A 211 13.35 -19.51 -20.38
#